data_a69e358894beb8be11cb636a1629a319
#
_entry.id   a69e358894beb8be11cb636a1629a319
#
_cell.length_a   1.000
_cell.length_b   1.000
_cell.length_c   1.000
_cell.angle_alpha   90.00
_cell.angle_beta   90.00
_cell.angle_gamma   90.00
#
_symmetry.space_group_name_H-M   'P 1'
#
loop_
_entity.id
_entity.type
_entity.pdbx_description
1 polymer ?
#
loop_
_entity_poly.entity_id
_entity_poly.type
_entity_poly.pdbx_seq_one_letter_code
_entity_poly.pdbx_strand_id
1 'polypeptide(L)'
;LIQPLTSIKGLGDKAVEQILQHRPFNNVEELLFNEDIVYSKLNKKALDVLARSGAMESLVDDRFTGLKHFWSAVAVDRPKKEKDLLVNIETYKPEGDFTKEEKMEFLTNLTGIYPVAEVVSDSVLKKLKQNKVPPIGEYDKNLKVCWFILKEVLTKKTKNGKTYWIMKTIDRDCNA
;
A
#
# COMPACT_ATOMS: atom_id res chain seq x y z
N LEU A 1 1.65 -9.86 -9.97
CA LEU A 1 2.07 -10.64 -8.78
C LEU A 1 0.94 -10.58 -7.77
N ILE A 2 0.37 -11.74 -7.38
CA ILE A 2 -0.67 -11.81 -6.34
C ILE A 2 0.05 -12.06 -5.02
N GLN A 3 -0.09 -11.13 -4.08
CA GLN A 3 0.44 -11.29 -2.73
C GLN A 3 -0.55 -11.99 -1.80
N PRO A 4 -0.11 -12.90 -0.93
CA PRO A 4 -0.97 -13.48 0.08
C PRO A 4 -1.31 -12.42 1.15
N LEU A 5 -2.54 -12.46 1.69
CA LEU A 5 -2.98 -11.56 2.76
C LEU A 5 -2.07 -11.62 4.01
N THR A 6 -1.47 -12.77 4.27
CA THR A 6 -0.52 -12.99 5.39
C THR A 6 0.76 -12.16 5.28
N SER A 7 1.11 -11.67 4.07
CA SER A 7 2.28 -10.82 3.87
C SER A 7 2.03 -9.34 4.19
N ILE A 8 0.76 -8.95 4.42
CA ILE A 8 0.39 -7.56 4.71
C ILE A 8 0.73 -7.26 6.18
N LYS A 9 1.66 -6.33 6.39
CA LYS A 9 2.10 -5.93 7.73
C LYS A 9 0.95 -5.32 8.53
N GLY A 10 0.75 -5.83 9.74
CA GLY A 10 -0.30 -5.35 10.64
C GLY A 10 -1.65 -6.03 10.47
N LEU A 11 -1.82 -6.90 9.47
CA LEU A 11 -2.97 -7.77 9.35
C LEU A 11 -2.70 -9.05 10.17
N GLY A 12 -3.49 -9.27 11.22
CA GLY A 12 -3.32 -10.44 12.09
C GLY A 12 -3.87 -11.72 11.47
N ASP A 13 -3.28 -12.87 11.80
CA ASP A 13 -3.67 -14.18 11.27
C ASP A 13 -5.17 -14.48 11.45
N LYS A 14 -5.75 -14.08 12.58
CA LYS A 14 -7.19 -14.25 12.86
C LYS A 14 -8.09 -13.47 11.89
N ALA A 15 -7.64 -12.30 11.42
CA ALA A 15 -8.38 -11.54 10.40
C ALA A 15 -8.26 -12.19 9.02
N VAL A 16 -7.05 -12.66 8.67
CA VAL A 16 -6.81 -13.42 7.43
C VAL A 16 -7.68 -14.68 7.40
N GLU A 17 -7.71 -15.44 8.49
CA GLU A 17 -8.51 -16.66 8.60
C GLU A 17 -10.01 -16.36 8.38
N GLN A 18 -10.57 -15.31 9.00
CA GLN A 18 -11.96 -14.90 8.78
C GLN A 18 -12.24 -14.58 7.32
N ILE A 19 -11.36 -13.86 6.64
CA ILE A 19 -11.53 -13.52 5.22
C ILE A 19 -11.47 -14.78 4.36
N LEU A 20 -10.51 -15.67 4.58
CA LEU A 20 -10.33 -16.87 3.78
C LEU A 20 -11.49 -17.87 3.94
N GLN A 21 -12.09 -17.96 5.12
CA GLN A 21 -13.22 -18.85 5.41
C GLN A 21 -14.53 -18.39 4.78
N HIS A 22 -14.73 -17.07 4.63
CA HIS A 22 -16.03 -16.51 4.25
C HIS A 22 -16.05 -15.84 2.86
N ARG A 23 -14.91 -15.83 2.15
CA ARG A 23 -14.86 -15.33 0.76
C ARG A 23 -15.59 -16.28 -0.21
N PRO A 24 -16.09 -15.81 -1.37
CA PRO A 24 -15.96 -14.45 -1.88
C PRO A 24 -16.91 -13.46 -1.21
N PHE A 25 -16.58 -12.16 -1.24
CA PHE A 25 -17.46 -11.07 -0.83
C PHE A 25 -17.84 -10.28 -2.08
N ASN A 26 -19.14 -10.07 -2.31
CA ASN A 26 -19.66 -9.33 -3.46
C ASN A 26 -19.76 -7.83 -3.17
N ASN A 27 -19.89 -7.47 -1.90
CA ASN A 27 -20.01 -6.08 -1.44
C ASN A 27 -19.40 -5.93 -0.03
N VAL A 28 -19.35 -4.70 0.44
CA VAL A 28 -18.78 -4.38 1.74
C VAL A 28 -19.64 -4.87 2.91
N GLU A 29 -20.94 -4.95 2.72
CA GLU A 29 -21.89 -5.44 3.73
C GLU A 29 -21.64 -6.91 4.07
N GLU A 30 -21.41 -7.75 3.07
CA GLU A 30 -21.05 -9.16 3.28
C GLU A 30 -19.76 -9.30 4.10
N LEU A 31 -18.79 -8.42 3.89
CA LEU A 31 -17.57 -8.42 4.69
C LEU A 31 -17.77 -7.92 6.11
N LEU A 32 -18.60 -6.89 6.30
CA LEU A 32 -18.73 -6.20 7.59
C LEU A 32 -19.78 -6.83 8.51
N PHE A 33 -20.88 -7.36 7.94
CA PHE A 33 -22.08 -7.73 8.68
C PHE A 33 -22.48 -9.20 8.54
N ASN A 34 -21.68 -10.02 7.87
CA ASN A 34 -21.88 -11.46 7.87
C ASN A 34 -21.82 -11.98 9.32
N GLU A 35 -22.87 -12.70 9.74
CA GLU A 35 -23.02 -13.19 11.12
C GLU A 35 -21.91 -14.16 11.55
N ASP A 36 -21.31 -14.87 10.59
CA ASP A 36 -20.23 -15.80 10.83
C ASP A 36 -18.86 -15.09 11.00
N ILE A 37 -18.75 -13.82 10.65
CA ILE A 37 -17.52 -13.02 10.81
C ILE A 37 -17.47 -12.42 12.21
N VAL A 38 -16.50 -12.88 13.00
CA VAL A 38 -16.31 -12.38 14.36
C VAL A 38 -15.78 -10.94 14.35
N TYR A 39 -16.58 -9.99 14.81
CA TYR A 39 -16.28 -8.55 14.84
C TYR A 39 -14.90 -8.21 15.41
N SER A 40 -14.51 -8.84 16.52
CA SER A 40 -13.22 -8.56 17.17
C SER A 40 -12.01 -9.07 16.37
N LYS A 41 -12.18 -10.06 15.51
CA LYS A 41 -11.11 -10.60 14.65
C LYS A 41 -10.89 -9.73 13.42
N LEU A 42 -11.99 -9.26 12.78
CA LEU A 42 -11.93 -8.29 11.70
C LEU A 42 -12.19 -6.87 12.25
N ASN A 43 -11.30 -6.38 13.07
CA ASN A 43 -11.42 -5.10 13.77
C ASN A 43 -11.03 -3.88 12.92
N LYS A 44 -11.16 -2.67 13.48
CA LYS A 44 -10.79 -1.40 12.82
C LYS A 44 -9.39 -1.42 12.21
N LYS A 45 -8.40 -1.95 12.94
CA LYS A 45 -7.01 -2.03 12.47
C LYS A 45 -6.87 -2.95 11.26
N ALA A 46 -7.57 -4.09 11.25
CA ALA A 46 -7.57 -4.99 10.11
C ALA A 46 -8.19 -4.34 8.87
N LEU A 47 -9.34 -3.65 9.04
CA LEU A 47 -10.00 -2.92 7.96
C LEU A 47 -9.14 -1.75 7.44
N ASP A 48 -8.48 -1.01 8.33
CA ASP A 48 -7.55 0.06 7.98
C ASP A 48 -6.42 -0.45 7.07
N VAL A 49 -5.78 -1.53 7.48
CA VAL A 49 -4.68 -2.15 6.72
C VAL A 49 -5.16 -2.71 5.38
N LEU A 50 -6.30 -3.41 5.36
CA LEU A 50 -6.88 -3.98 4.14
C LEU A 50 -7.27 -2.90 3.12
N ALA A 51 -7.92 -1.82 3.58
CA ALA A 51 -8.32 -0.73 2.70
C ALA A 51 -7.10 -0.02 2.11
N ARG A 52 -6.11 0.36 2.94
CA ARG A 52 -4.90 1.06 2.49
C ARG A 52 -3.95 0.19 1.66
N SER A 53 -3.98 -1.12 1.82
CA SER A 53 -3.20 -2.02 0.96
C SER A 53 -3.82 -2.24 -0.42
N GLY A 54 -5.03 -1.74 -0.67
CA GLY A 54 -5.79 -1.99 -1.90
C GLY A 54 -6.51 -3.35 -1.93
N ALA A 55 -6.39 -4.16 -0.88
CA ALA A 55 -6.99 -5.50 -0.84
C ALA A 55 -8.53 -5.50 -0.88
N MET A 56 -9.16 -4.36 -0.61
CA MET A 56 -10.61 -4.16 -0.62
C MET A 56 -11.10 -3.30 -1.78
N GLU A 57 -10.25 -3.00 -2.76
CA GLU A 57 -10.58 -2.06 -3.86
C GLU A 57 -11.77 -2.55 -4.70
N SER A 58 -11.93 -3.87 -4.84
CA SER A 58 -13.06 -4.49 -5.53
C SER A 58 -14.41 -4.34 -4.81
N LEU A 59 -14.42 -3.93 -3.53
CA LEU A 59 -15.63 -3.68 -2.74
C LEU A 59 -16.05 -2.21 -2.74
N VAL A 60 -15.27 -1.33 -3.40
CA VAL A 60 -15.58 0.09 -3.54
C VAL A 60 -16.60 0.24 -4.66
N ASP A 61 -17.84 0.56 -4.31
CA ASP A 61 -18.94 0.79 -5.25
C ASP A 61 -19.27 2.28 -5.42
N ASP A 62 -20.29 2.58 -6.21
CA ASP A 62 -20.70 3.95 -6.58
C ASP A 62 -21.14 4.84 -5.41
N ARG A 63 -21.36 4.28 -4.23
CA ARG A 63 -21.66 5.04 -3.01
C ARG A 63 -20.44 5.77 -2.47
N PHE A 64 -19.25 5.32 -2.85
CA PHE A 64 -17.98 5.91 -2.40
C PHE A 64 -17.39 6.76 -3.52
N THR A 65 -16.84 7.92 -3.18
CA THR A 65 -16.16 8.81 -4.14
C THR A 65 -14.73 8.34 -4.48
N GLY A 66 -14.25 7.28 -3.83
CA GLY A 66 -12.94 6.69 -4.02
C GLY A 66 -12.50 5.87 -2.82
N LEU A 67 -11.28 5.35 -2.87
CA LEU A 67 -10.72 4.48 -1.83
C LEU A 67 -10.59 5.17 -0.47
N LYS A 68 -10.25 6.47 -0.45
CA LYS A 68 -10.15 7.26 0.78
C LYS A 68 -11.49 7.39 1.47
N HIS A 69 -12.56 7.60 0.70
CA HIS A 69 -13.92 7.66 1.23
C HIS A 69 -14.35 6.30 1.80
N PHE A 70 -14.13 5.23 1.05
CA PHE A 70 -14.36 3.86 1.51
C PHE A 70 -13.62 3.58 2.83
N TRP A 71 -12.30 3.82 2.86
CA TRP A 71 -11.49 3.68 4.06
C TRP A 71 -12.04 4.48 5.25
N SER A 72 -12.43 5.73 5.02
CA SER A 72 -13.00 6.58 6.09
C SER A 72 -14.28 6.00 6.65
N ALA A 73 -15.17 5.52 5.80
CA ALA A 73 -16.48 4.99 6.21
C ALA A 73 -16.40 3.64 6.93
N VAL A 74 -15.41 2.79 6.60
CA VAL A 74 -15.32 1.42 7.14
C VAL A 74 -14.28 1.25 8.24
N ALA A 75 -13.20 2.04 8.24
CA ALA A 75 -12.05 1.84 9.11
C ALA A 75 -11.87 2.92 10.19
N VAL A 76 -12.23 4.18 9.94
CA VAL A 76 -12.12 5.26 10.95
C VAL A 76 -13.11 5.03 12.08
N ASP A 77 -14.34 4.69 11.75
CA ASP A 77 -15.34 4.25 12.73
C ASP A 77 -16.07 3.02 12.18
N ARG A 78 -15.58 1.82 12.55
CA ARG A 78 -16.11 0.57 12.03
C ARG A 78 -17.61 0.45 12.32
N PRO A 79 -18.46 0.43 11.29
CA PRO A 79 -19.90 0.31 11.47
C PRO A 79 -20.25 -1.08 12.04
N LYS A 80 -21.25 -1.12 12.90
CA LYS A 80 -21.78 -2.35 13.50
C LYS A 80 -23.00 -2.89 12.78
N LYS A 81 -23.69 -2.03 12.03
CA LYS A 81 -24.90 -2.32 11.26
C LYS A 81 -24.87 -1.54 9.95
N GLU A 82 -25.65 -1.98 8.97
CA GLU A 82 -25.79 -1.28 7.68
C GLU A 82 -26.18 0.19 7.85
N LYS A 83 -27.08 0.49 8.79
CA LYS A 83 -27.47 1.88 9.10
C LYS A 83 -26.26 2.74 9.50
N ASP A 84 -25.34 2.19 10.29
CA ASP A 84 -24.14 2.92 10.71
C ASP A 84 -23.21 3.16 9.52
N LEU A 85 -23.12 2.20 8.59
CA LEU A 85 -22.34 2.35 7.36
C LEU A 85 -22.89 3.49 6.49
N LEU A 86 -24.20 3.56 6.31
CA LEU A 86 -24.84 4.66 5.55
C LEU A 86 -24.57 6.02 6.18
N VAL A 87 -24.65 6.11 7.52
CA VAL A 87 -24.29 7.33 8.25
C VAL A 87 -22.83 7.69 8.05
N ASN A 88 -21.93 6.71 8.11
CA ASN A 88 -20.50 6.94 7.92
C ASN A 88 -20.17 7.43 6.49
N ILE A 89 -20.80 6.85 5.46
CA ILE A 89 -20.65 7.28 4.07
C ILE A 89 -20.97 8.77 3.92
N GLU A 90 -22.05 9.23 4.51
CA GLU A 90 -22.43 10.66 4.44
C GLU A 90 -21.53 11.56 5.32
N THR A 91 -21.11 11.06 6.50
CA THR A 91 -20.37 11.84 7.48
C THR A 91 -18.91 12.02 7.12
N TYR A 92 -18.26 10.97 6.58
CA TYR A 92 -16.81 10.93 6.35
C TYR A 92 -16.40 11.18 4.91
N LYS A 93 -17.22 11.84 4.12
CA LYS A 93 -16.93 12.16 2.72
C LYS A 93 -15.73 13.10 2.59
N PRO A 94 -14.58 12.64 2.06
CA PRO A 94 -13.39 13.47 1.92
C PRO A 94 -13.51 14.41 0.71
N GLU A 95 -12.70 15.48 0.69
CA GLU A 95 -12.62 16.39 -0.46
C GLU A 95 -11.98 15.78 -1.71
N GLY A 96 -11.27 14.63 -1.56
CA GLY A 96 -10.62 13.93 -2.66
C GLY A 96 -10.18 12.53 -2.27
N ASP A 97 -9.69 11.74 -3.24
CA ASP A 97 -9.14 10.40 -2.99
C ASP A 97 -7.68 10.48 -2.50
N PHE A 98 -7.11 9.34 -2.10
CA PHE A 98 -5.69 9.22 -1.83
C PHE A 98 -4.88 9.60 -3.07
N THR A 99 -3.85 10.40 -2.87
CA THR A 99 -2.89 10.73 -3.93
C THR A 99 -2.12 9.49 -4.37
N LYS A 100 -1.49 9.57 -5.53
CA LYS A 100 -0.65 8.48 -6.03
C LYS A 100 0.50 8.20 -5.06
N GLU A 101 1.09 9.23 -4.50
CA GLU A 101 2.18 9.15 -3.53
C GLU A 101 1.73 8.45 -2.23
N GLU A 102 0.55 8.82 -1.69
CA GLU A 102 -0.02 8.15 -0.51
C GLU A 102 -0.28 6.66 -0.76
N LYS A 103 -0.88 6.30 -1.91
CA LYS A 103 -1.13 4.90 -2.29
C LYS A 103 0.19 4.11 -2.40
N MET A 104 1.22 4.70 -2.99
CA MET A 104 2.55 4.09 -3.09
C MET A 104 3.21 3.90 -1.72
N GLU A 105 3.09 4.89 -0.84
CA GLU A 105 3.60 4.82 0.52
C GLU A 105 2.90 3.72 1.32
N PHE A 106 1.57 3.65 1.26
CA PHE A 106 0.81 2.58 1.92
C PHE A 106 1.21 1.21 1.42
N LEU A 107 1.28 1.02 0.11
CA LEU A 107 1.67 -0.25 -0.49
C LEU A 107 3.09 -0.66 -0.03
N THR A 108 4.03 0.26 -0.08
CA THR A 108 5.41 0.02 0.36
C THR A 108 5.49 -0.33 1.84
N ASN A 109 4.80 0.43 2.70
CA ASN A 109 4.85 0.23 4.15
C ASN A 109 4.14 -1.05 4.58
N LEU A 110 3.02 -1.39 3.94
CA LEU A 110 2.19 -2.53 4.31
C LEU A 110 2.65 -3.85 3.69
N THR A 111 3.16 -3.82 2.47
CA THR A 111 3.55 -5.04 1.74
C THR A 111 5.06 -5.23 1.62
N GLY A 112 5.84 -4.18 1.85
CA GLY A 112 7.29 -4.16 1.60
C GLY A 112 7.66 -4.05 0.13
N ILE A 113 6.68 -3.95 -0.78
CA ILE A 113 6.91 -3.84 -2.22
C ILE A 113 6.76 -2.38 -2.64
N TYR A 114 7.79 -1.84 -3.26
CA TYR A 114 7.72 -0.54 -3.90
C TYR A 114 7.20 -0.69 -5.33
N PRO A 115 6.12 0.00 -5.73
CA PRO A 115 5.51 -0.17 -7.05
C PRO A 115 6.34 0.56 -8.13
N VAL A 116 7.50 0.02 -8.49
CA VAL A 116 8.44 0.62 -9.45
C VAL A 116 7.77 0.94 -10.78
N ALA A 117 6.86 0.08 -11.25
CA ALA A 117 6.14 0.28 -12.51
C ALA A 117 5.28 1.56 -12.54
N GLU A 118 4.85 2.04 -11.37
CA GLU A 118 4.10 3.30 -11.24
C GLU A 118 5.00 4.55 -11.35
N VAL A 119 6.30 4.39 -11.11
CA VAL A 119 7.28 5.49 -11.11
C VAL A 119 8.11 5.50 -12.39
N VAL A 120 8.52 4.32 -12.84
CA VAL A 120 9.39 4.15 -14.01
C VAL A 120 8.64 3.39 -15.09
N SER A 121 8.30 4.07 -16.17
CA SER A 121 7.57 3.45 -17.30
C SER A 121 8.42 2.38 -18.01
N ASP A 122 7.74 1.40 -18.60
CA ASP A 122 8.40 0.35 -19.38
C ASP A 122 9.28 0.89 -20.51
N SER A 123 8.91 2.05 -21.10
CA SER A 123 9.70 2.70 -22.13
C SER A 123 11.04 3.19 -21.60
N VAL A 124 11.08 3.72 -20.37
CA VAL A 124 12.30 4.14 -19.70
C VAL A 124 13.15 2.92 -19.36
N LEU A 125 12.56 1.86 -18.79
CA LEU A 125 13.28 0.62 -18.48
C LEU A 125 13.91 -0.01 -19.74
N LYS A 126 13.18 -0.02 -20.86
CA LYS A 126 13.72 -0.48 -22.16
C LYS A 126 14.93 0.35 -22.61
N LYS A 127 14.85 1.68 -22.51
CA LYS A 127 15.98 2.58 -22.85
C LYS A 127 17.20 2.34 -21.96
N LEU A 128 16.99 2.20 -20.65
CA LEU A 128 18.08 1.90 -19.71
C LEU A 128 18.77 0.59 -20.07
N LYS A 129 18.00 -0.46 -20.36
CA LYS A 129 18.53 -1.76 -20.81
C LYS A 129 19.28 -1.67 -22.15
N GLN A 130 18.74 -0.96 -23.14
CA GLN A 130 19.39 -0.73 -24.43
C GLN A 130 20.73 -0.01 -24.29
N ASN A 131 20.81 0.96 -23.38
CA ASN A 131 22.03 1.70 -23.08
C ASN A 131 22.97 0.99 -22.08
N LYS A 132 22.66 -0.26 -21.70
CA LYS A 132 23.46 -1.07 -20.75
C LYS A 132 23.69 -0.35 -19.41
N VAL A 133 22.68 0.39 -18.94
CA VAL A 133 22.69 1.01 -17.60
C VAL A 133 22.03 0.03 -16.63
N PRO A 134 22.79 -0.65 -15.77
CA PRO A 134 22.25 -1.64 -14.84
C PRO A 134 21.50 -0.98 -13.67
N PRO A 135 20.58 -1.71 -13.01
CA PRO A 135 20.02 -1.27 -11.73
C PRO A 135 21.10 -1.26 -10.62
N ILE A 136 20.83 -0.55 -9.53
CA ILE A 136 21.79 -0.40 -8.43
C ILE A 136 22.16 -1.73 -7.78
N GLY A 137 21.22 -2.70 -7.71
CA GLY A 137 21.50 -4.04 -7.18
C GLY A 137 22.50 -4.87 -8.00
N GLU A 138 22.69 -4.52 -9.27
CA GLU A 138 23.70 -5.12 -10.16
C GLU A 138 24.96 -4.25 -10.30
N TYR A 139 25.08 -3.17 -9.49
CA TYR A 139 26.21 -2.27 -9.59
C TYR A 139 27.51 -2.96 -9.18
N ASP A 140 28.50 -2.83 -10.04
CA ASP A 140 29.91 -3.19 -9.77
C ASP A 140 30.78 -1.94 -9.87
N LYS A 141 31.82 -1.87 -9.05
CA LYS A 141 32.79 -0.73 -9.04
C LYS A 141 33.48 -0.47 -10.37
N ASN A 142 33.46 -1.45 -11.28
CA ASN A 142 33.98 -1.30 -12.64
C ASN A 142 32.96 -0.65 -13.58
N LEU A 143 31.69 -0.55 -13.18
CA LEU A 143 30.65 0.12 -13.94
C LEU A 143 30.70 1.64 -13.69
N LYS A 144 30.58 2.42 -14.74
CA LYS A 144 30.63 3.90 -14.64
C LYS A 144 29.27 4.49 -14.25
N VAL A 145 28.18 3.75 -14.45
CA VAL A 145 26.80 4.23 -14.27
C VAL A 145 25.91 3.11 -13.79
N CYS A 146 24.92 3.45 -12.99
CA CYS A 146 23.76 2.60 -12.64
C CYS A 146 22.53 3.50 -12.52
N TRP A 147 21.35 2.90 -12.48
CA TRP A 147 20.11 3.62 -12.21
C TRP A 147 19.47 3.18 -10.90
N PHE A 148 18.75 4.06 -10.27
CA PHE A 148 17.98 3.82 -9.07
C PHE A 148 16.85 4.84 -8.94
N ILE A 149 15.87 4.54 -8.08
CA ILE A 149 14.86 5.48 -7.62
C ILE A 149 15.31 6.01 -6.26
N LEU A 150 15.44 7.33 -6.14
CA LEU A 150 15.77 7.97 -4.88
C LEU A 150 14.53 8.06 -4.00
N LYS A 151 14.57 7.44 -2.81
CA LYS A 151 13.48 7.47 -1.82
C LYS A 151 13.68 8.58 -0.79
N GLU A 152 14.90 8.74 -0.30
CA GLU A 152 15.19 9.67 0.79
C GLU A 152 16.66 10.10 0.73
N VAL A 153 16.91 11.34 1.11
CA VAL A 153 18.27 11.86 1.32
C VAL A 153 18.41 12.32 2.77
N LEU A 154 19.28 11.66 3.52
CA LEU A 154 19.61 12.01 4.89
C LEU A 154 20.92 12.81 4.92
N THR A 155 20.88 13.99 5.49
CA THR A 155 22.09 14.80 5.72
C THR A 155 22.67 14.47 7.09
N LYS A 156 23.94 14.11 7.13
CA LYS A 156 24.69 13.84 8.37
C LYS A 156 26.00 14.61 8.40
N LYS A 157 26.56 14.74 9.63
CA LYS A 157 27.89 15.33 9.84
C LYS A 157 28.82 14.29 10.43
N THR A 158 30.06 14.28 9.95
CA THR A 158 31.16 13.51 10.56
C THR A 158 31.56 14.12 11.90
N LYS A 159 32.35 13.40 12.70
CA LYS A 159 32.94 13.93 13.95
C LYS A 159 33.78 15.21 13.71
N ASN A 160 34.33 15.36 12.50
CA ASN A 160 35.16 16.51 12.10
C ASN A 160 34.34 17.62 11.45
N GLY A 161 33.01 17.61 11.57
CA GLY A 161 32.10 18.65 11.05
C GLY A 161 31.82 18.62 9.55
N LYS A 162 32.41 17.69 8.79
CA LYS A 162 32.13 17.55 7.34
C LYS A 162 30.73 16.99 7.12
N THR A 163 29.97 17.63 6.25
CA THR A 163 28.63 17.17 5.84
C THR A 163 28.75 16.06 4.80
N TYR A 164 27.93 15.03 4.93
CA TYR A 164 27.74 13.98 3.93
C TYR A 164 26.27 13.59 3.83
N TRP A 165 25.90 12.97 2.73
CA TRP A 165 24.53 12.54 2.45
C TRP A 165 24.48 11.03 2.34
N ILE A 166 23.44 10.45 2.93
CA ILE A 166 23.06 9.05 2.74
C ILE A 166 21.82 9.05 1.87
N MET A 167 21.90 8.44 0.70
CA MET A 167 20.77 8.27 -0.18
C MET A 167 20.15 6.87 0.08
N LYS A 168 18.87 6.82 0.40
CA LYS A 168 18.10 5.58 0.37
C LYS A 168 17.53 5.43 -1.02
N THR A 169 17.91 4.37 -1.68
CA THR A 169 17.57 4.10 -3.08
C THR A 169 16.83 2.78 -3.20
N ILE A 170 16.22 2.52 -4.34
CA ILE A 170 15.60 1.26 -4.67
C ILE A 170 15.64 1.05 -6.19
N ASP A 171 15.75 -0.16 -6.64
CA ASP A 171 15.65 -0.56 -8.05
C ASP A 171 14.40 -1.39 -8.32
N ARG A 172 14.32 -1.96 -9.54
CA ARG A 172 13.19 -2.77 -9.97
C ARG A 172 12.94 -4.00 -9.07
N ASP A 173 14.01 -4.59 -8.56
CA ASP A 173 13.97 -5.83 -7.79
C ASP A 173 13.96 -5.56 -6.28
N CYS A 174 13.67 -4.30 -5.89
CA CYS A 174 13.65 -3.82 -4.50
C CYS A 174 15.00 -3.92 -3.78
N ASN A 175 16.11 -3.95 -4.53
CA ASN A 175 17.45 -3.83 -3.97
C ASN A 175 17.76 -2.36 -3.61
N ALA A 176 18.52 -2.17 -2.54
CA ALA A 176 18.87 -0.85 -1.99
C ALA A 176 20.37 -0.74 -1.70
#